data_1688d063bd3205e30d6470d8ef3e2662
#
_entry.id   1688d063bd3205e30d6470d8ef3e2662
#
_cell.length_a   1.000
_cell.length_b   1.000
_cell.length_c   1.000
_cell.angle_alpha   90.00
_cell.angle_beta   90.00
_cell.angle_gamma   90.00
#
_symmetry.space_group_name_H-M   'P 1'
#
loop_
_entity.id
_entity.type
_entity.pdbx_description
1 polymer ?
#
loop_
_entity_poly.entity_id
_entity_poly.type
_entity_poly.pdbx_seq_one_letter_code
_entity_poly.pdbx_strand_id
1 'polypeptide(L)'
;MKKALYLILAVLPLTVTPLQAQDINQAKTLVEQAQNALFSNPKQASYYAAQAAALFPEDQPNEICTQAMILHSQAEQLLGNFDLSIKNLYDAQRYINPANKRQTAQLYSLMGRVYSKLGDYNKGIELNDKATSIFKSLG
;
A
#
# COMPACT_ATOMS: atom_id res chain seq x y z
N MET A 1 34.10 -22.77 -47.50
CA MET A 1 34.37 -22.13 -46.19
C MET A 1 33.05 -21.58 -45.66
N LYS A 2 32.41 -22.25 -44.71
CA LYS A 2 31.17 -21.79 -44.09
C LYS A 2 31.56 -20.91 -42.90
N LYS A 3 31.34 -19.59 -42.98
CA LYS A 3 31.46 -18.67 -41.85
C LYS A 3 30.23 -18.86 -40.98
N ALA A 4 30.41 -19.46 -39.79
CA ALA A 4 29.39 -19.51 -38.78
C ALA A 4 29.17 -18.09 -38.21
N LEU A 5 28.00 -17.52 -38.49
CA LEU A 5 27.58 -16.26 -37.91
C LEU A 5 27.07 -16.57 -36.49
N TYR A 6 27.89 -16.33 -35.48
CA TYR A 6 27.45 -16.39 -34.09
C TYR A 6 26.58 -15.17 -33.80
N LEU A 7 25.29 -15.40 -33.75
CA LEU A 7 24.35 -14.42 -33.22
C LEU A 7 24.54 -14.37 -31.71
N ILE A 8 25.31 -13.39 -31.23
CA ILE A 8 25.38 -13.06 -29.82
C ILE A 8 24.03 -12.42 -29.47
N LEU A 9 23.12 -13.22 -28.93
CA LEU A 9 21.97 -12.68 -28.21
C LEU A 9 22.51 -11.96 -26.98
N ALA A 10 22.63 -10.64 -27.08
CA ALA A 10 22.87 -9.80 -25.91
C ALA A 10 21.61 -9.91 -25.02
N VAL A 11 21.70 -10.75 -23.99
CA VAL A 11 20.77 -10.72 -22.89
C VAL A 11 20.98 -9.38 -22.19
N LEU A 12 20.19 -8.37 -22.56
CA LEU A 12 20.13 -7.12 -21.82
C LEU A 12 19.70 -7.47 -20.39
N PRO A 13 20.49 -7.13 -19.37
CA PRO A 13 20.04 -7.29 -18.00
C PRO A 13 18.74 -6.48 -17.87
N LEU A 14 17.69 -7.12 -17.34
CA LEU A 14 16.51 -6.43 -16.85
C LEU A 14 17.00 -5.52 -15.70
N THR A 15 17.45 -4.32 -16.06
CA THR A 15 17.75 -3.28 -15.08
C THR A 15 16.42 -2.85 -14.48
N VAL A 16 16.14 -3.32 -13.28
CA VAL A 16 15.12 -2.70 -12.45
C VAL A 16 15.58 -1.24 -12.29
N THR A 17 14.94 -0.33 -13.04
CA THR A 17 15.25 1.09 -12.93
C THR A 17 14.88 1.54 -11.52
N PRO A 18 15.80 2.15 -10.77
CA PRO A 18 15.47 2.71 -9.46
C PRO A 18 14.37 3.75 -9.64
N LEU A 19 13.46 3.82 -8.67
CA LEU A 19 12.40 4.80 -8.64
C LEU A 19 13.00 6.21 -8.78
N GLN A 20 12.57 6.95 -9.79
CA GLN A 20 13.13 8.27 -10.06
C GLN A 20 12.50 9.32 -9.12
N ALA A 21 13.21 10.42 -8.87
CA ALA A 21 12.70 11.53 -8.05
C ALA A 21 11.37 12.09 -8.60
N GLN A 22 11.16 12.06 -9.92
CA GLN A 22 9.91 12.47 -10.57
C GLN A 22 8.75 11.55 -10.18
N ASP A 23 8.96 10.23 -10.13
CA ASP A 23 7.93 9.27 -9.73
C ASP A 23 7.54 9.44 -8.26
N ILE A 24 8.52 9.72 -7.40
CA ILE A 24 8.27 10.01 -5.98
C ILE A 24 7.43 11.27 -5.82
N ASN A 25 7.73 12.34 -6.55
CA ASN A 25 6.95 13.58 -6.49
C ASN A 25 5.53 13.37 -7.04
N GLN A 26 5.39 12.61 -8.11
CA GLN A 26 4.08 12.25 -8.65
C GLN A 26 3.27 11.43 -7.64
N ALA A 27 3.89 10.44 -6.98
CA ALA A 27 3.24 9.64 -5.95
C ALA A 27 2.76 10.49 -4.77
N LYS A 28 3.59 11.42 -4.29
CA LYS A 28 3.20 12.36 -3.22
C LYS A 28 1.98 13.19 -3.60
N THR A 29 1.97 13.75 -4.82
CA THR A 29 0.83 14.52 -5.33
C THR A 29 -0.45 13.67 -5.40
N LEU A 30 -0.35 12.45 -5.88
CA LEU A 30 -1.49 11.52 -5.94
C LEU A 30 -2.00 11.13 -4.54
N VAL A 31 -1.09 10.91 -3.57
CA VAL A 31 -1.46 10.65 -2.17
C VAL A 31 -2.20 11.86 -1.57
N GLU A 32 -1.72 13.07 -1.80
CA GLU A 32 -2.39 14.30 -1.36
C GLU A 32 -3.77 14.45 -1.99
N GLN A 33 -3.91 14.22 -3.29
CA GLN A 33 -5.20 14.24 -3.98
C GLN A 33 -6.16 13.19 -3.43
N ALA A 34 -5.68 11.97 -3.17
CA ALA A 34 -6.47 10.91 -2.56
C ALA A 34 -6.96 11.30 -1.15
N GLN A 35 -6.07 11.87 -0.33
CA GLN A 35 -6.40 12.32 1.02
C GLN A 35 -7.46 13.43 1.01
N ASN A 36 -7.33 14.40 0.14
CA ASN A 36 -8.29 15.51 0.00
C ASN A 36 -9.67 15.05 -0.50
N ALA A 37 -9.72 14.03 -1.35
CA ALA A 37 -10.94 13.48 -1.90
C ALA A 37 -11.62 12.43 -1.00
N LEU A 38 -10.96 11.92 0.03
CA LEU A 38 -11.36 10.70 0.76
C LEU A 38 -12.81 10.72 1.24
N PHE A 39 -13.26 11.81 1.81
CA PHE A 39 -14.62 11.91 2.36
C PHE A 39 -15.62 12.58 1.41
N SER A 40 -15.17 13.42 0.48
CA SER A 40 -16.03 14.11 -0.49
C SER A 40 -16.31 13.28 -1.74
N ASN A 41 -15.33 12.49 -2.19
CA ASN A 41 -15.43 11.63 -3.36
C ASN A 41 -14.55 10.37 -3.19
N PRO A 42 -15.03 9.37 -2.41
CA PRO A 42 -14.24 8.16 -2.13
C PRO A 42 -13.82 7.39 -3.39
N LYS A 43 -14.62 7.44 -4.45
CA LYS A 43 -14.29 6.78 -5.72
C LYS A 43 -13.06 7.41 -6.38
N GLN A 44 -12.95 8.73 -6.35
CA GLN A 44 -11.79 9.45 -6.87
C GLN A 44 -10.57 9.26 -5.96
N ALA A 45 -10.78 9.24 -4.64
CA ALA A 45 -9.72 8.93 -3.69
C ALA A 45 -9.13 7.54 -3.91
N SER A 46 -9.98 6.51 -4.12
CA SER A 46 -9.56 5.16 -4.49
C SER A 46 -8.70 5.16 -5.77
N TYR A 47 -9.14 5.87 -6.79
CA TYR A 47 -8.42 5.97 -8.07
C TYR A 47 -7.02 6.60 -7.90
N TYR A 48 -6.91 7.73 -7.22
CA TYR A 48 -5.62 8.39 -6.99
C TYR A 48 -4.68 7.54 -6.12
N ALA A 49 -5.22 6.94 -5.06
CA ALA A 49 -4.45 6.09 -4.16
C ALA A 49 -3.89 4.84 -4.88
N ALA A 50 -4.71 4.20 -5.72
CA ALA A 50 -4.27 3.05 -6.53
C ALA A 50 -3.17 3.44 -7.52
N GLN A 51 -3.28 4.60 -8.17
CA GLN A 51 -2.24 5.11 -9.07
C GLN A 51 -0.94 5.42 -8.34
N ALA A 52 -1.01 6.03 -7.13
CA ALA A 52 0.17 6.31 -6.33
C ALA A 52 0.91 5.02 -5.96
N ALA A 53 0.18 4.00 -5.49
CA ALA A 53 0.77 2.72 -5.11
C ALA A 53 1.44 2.00 -6.30
N ALA A 54 0.86 2.10 -7.50
CA ALA A 54 1.37 1.46 -8.71
C ALA A 54 2.73 2.02 -9.20
N LEU A 55 3.16 3.18 -8.70
CA LEU A 55 4.47 3.76 -9.04
C LEU A 55 5.64 3.07 -8.32
N PHE A 56 5.37 2.25 -7.31
CA PHE A 56 6.41 1.63 -6.50
C PHE A 56 6.67 0.18 -6.91
N PRO A 57 7.95 -0.27 -6.94
CA PRO A 57 8.27 -1.66 -7.16
C PRO A 57 7.77 -2.54 -6.01
N GLU A 58 7.47 -3.80 -6.31
CA GLU A 58 6.99 -4.74 -5.32
C GLU A 58 8.02 -5.02 -4.22
N ASP A 59 7.50 -5.26 -3.01
CA ASP A 59 8.26 -5.81 -1.86
C ASP A 59 9.44 -4.95 -1.36
N GLN A 60 9.41 -3.64 -1.60
CA GLN A 60 10.38 -2.73 -0.99
C GLN A 60 9.70 -1.82 0.04
N PRO A 61 10.22 -1.73 1.28
CA PRO A 61 9.68 -0.82 2.27
C PRO A 61 9.63 0.61 1.74
N ASN A 62 8.43 1.19 1.73
CA ASN A 62 8.22 2.55 1.27
C ASN A 62 7.02 3.19 1.97
N GLU A 63 7.27 4.30 2.66
CA GLU A 63 6.25 5.00 3.44
C GLU A 63 5.13 5.59 2.57
N ILE A 64 5.48 6.14 1.41
CA ILE A 64 4.50 6.75 0.49
C ILE A 64 3.60 5.67 -0.10
N CYS A 65 4.17 4.53 -0.51
CA CYS A 65 3.41 3.40 -1.02
C CYS A 65 2.45 2.85 0.05
N THR A 66 2.94 2.66 1.28
CA THR A 66 2.10 2.23 2.41
C THR A 66 0.97 3.22 2.65
N GLN A 67 1.24 4.53 2.65
CA GLN A 67 0.21 5.56 2.81
C GLN A 67 -0.83 5.51 1.68
N ALA A 68 -0.40 5.34 0.44
CA ALA A 68 -1.29 5.20 -0.71
C ALA A 68 -2.22 3.98 -0.55
N MET A 69 -1.69 2.83 -0.15
CA MET A 69 -2.49 1.61 0.05
C MET A 69 -3.47 1.75 1.22
N ILE A 70 -3.08 2.43 2.29
CA ILE A 70 -3.97 2.75 3.41
C ILE A 70 -5.12 3.63 2.94
N LEU A 71 -4.85 4.69 2.19
CA LEU A 71 -5.89 5.56 1.63
C LEU A 71 -6.81 4.82 0.67
N HIS A 72 -6.25 3.96 -0.19
CA HIS A 72 -7.04 3.09 -1.07
C HIS A 72 -7.99 2.21 -0.26
N SER A 73 -7.49 1.54 0.77
CA SER A 73 -8.32 0.73 1.68
C SER A 73 -9.42 1.56 2.37
N GLN A 74 -9.10 2.76 2.85
CA GLN A 74 -10.08 3.64 3.50
C GLN A 74 -11.17 4.09 2.52
N ALA A 75 -10.80 4.43 1.30
CA ALA A 75 -11.77 4.78 0.24
C ALA A 75 -12.69 3.60 -0.08
N GLU A 76 -12.13 2.37 -0.19
CA GLU A 76 -12.91 1.16 -0.43
C GLU A 76 -13.86 0.83 0.74
N GLN A 77 -13.47 1.11 1.99
CA GLN A 77 -14.37 1.01 3.15
C GLN A 77 -15.58 1.94 3.02
N LEU A 78 -15.35 3.19 2.61
CA LEU A 78 -16.41 4.17 2.40
C LEU A 78 -17.35 3.78 1.25
N LEU A 79 -16.84 3.04 0.27
CA LEU A 79 -17.61 2.49 -0.85
C LEU A 79 -18.31 1.16 -0.50
N GLY A 80 -18.04 0.58 0.66
CA GLY A 80 -18.58 -0.72 1.08
C GLY A 80 -17.85 -1.93 0.52
N ASN A 81 -16.70 -1.75 -0.14
CA ASN A 81 -15.89 -2.81 -0.74
C ASN A 81 -14.90 -3.40 0.28
N PHE A 82 -15.42 -4.04 1.34
CA PHE A 82 -14.60 -4.50 2.46
C PHE A 82 -13.56 -5.57 2.09
N ASP A 83 -13.88 -6.46 1.13
CA ASP A 83 -12.93 -7.49 0.68
C ASP A 83 -11.72 -6.86 -0.04
N LEU A 84 -11.94 -5.86 -0.88
CA LEU A 84 -10.87 -5.13 -1.53
C LEU A 84 -10.08 -4.29 -0.52
N SER A 85 -10.77 -3.69 0.45
CA SER A 85 -10.14 -2.95 1.53
C SER A 85 -9.16 -3.82 2.33
N ILE A 86 -9.59 -5.00 2.77
CA ILE A 86 -8.71 -5.89 3.55
C ILE A 86 -7.54 -6.41 2.73
N LYS A 87 -7.75 -6.70 1.44
CA LYS A 87 -6.67 -7.07 0.52
C LYS A 87 -5.61 -5.96 0.43
N ASN A 88 -6.02 -4.71 0.24
CA ASN A 88 -5.12 -3.57 0.17
C ASN A 88 -4.32 -3.37 1.46
N LEU A 89 -4.90 -3.65 2.62
CA LEU A 89 -4.20 -3.58 3.91
C LEU A 89 -3.16 -4.70 4.07
N TYR A 90 -3.45 -5.92 3.60
CA TYR A 90 -2.46 -6.99 3.57
C TYR A 90 -1.31 -6.68 2.59
N ASP A 91 -1.63 -6.13 1.43
CA ASP A 91 -0.60 -5.70 0.47
C ASP A 91 0.26 -4.57 1.08
N ALA A 92 -0.34 -3.63 1.80
CA ALA A 92 0.38 -2.55 2.48
C ALA A 92 1.40 -3.06 3.51
N GLN A 93 1.14 -4.19 4.17
CA GLN A 93 2.09 -4.79 5.13
C GLN A 93 3.47 -5.06 4.51
N ARG A 94 3.54 -5.37 3.21
CA ARG A 94 4.80 -5.67 2.51
C ARG A 94 5.69 -4.44 2.33
N TYR A 95 5.10 -3.24 2.38
CA TYR A 95 5.79 -1.97 2.19
C TYR A 95 6.10 -1.24 3.49
N ILE A 96 5.60 -1.73 4.63
CA ILE A 96 5.89 -1.13 5.93
C ILE A 96 7.34 -1.38 6.31
N ASN A 97 8.03 -0.29 6.70
CA ASN A 97 9.30 -0.43 7.39
C ASN A 97 9.03 -1.03 8.79
N PRO A 98 9.61 -2.19 9.15
CA PRO A 98 9.40 -2.82 10.46
C PRO A 98 9.72 -1.92 11.65
N ALA A 99 10.59 -0.92 11.47
CA ALA A 99 10.92 0.07 12.50
C ALA A 99 9.80 1.12 12.69
N ASN A 100 8.90 1.30 11.72
CA ASN A 100 7.77 2.23 11.81
C ASN A 100 6.59 1.61 12.57
N LYS A 101 6.73 1.51 13.89
CA LYS A 101 5.71 0.92 14.77
C LYS A 101 4.38 1.66 14.70
N ARG A 102 4.39 2.99 14.53
CA ARG A 102 3.17 3.78 14.42
C ARG A 102 2.34 3.38 13.18
N GLN A 103 2.98 3.23 12.04
CA GLN A 103 2.32 2.80 10.80
C GLN A 103 1.81 1.36 10.91
N THR A 104 2.57 0.48 11.55
CA THR A 104 2.13 -0.90 11.84
C THR A 104 0.88 -0.92 12.71
N ALA A 105 0.83 -0.12 13.77
CA ALA A 105 -0.34 -0.03 14.65
C ALA A 105 -1.57 0.53 13.91
N GLN A 106 -1.37 1.55 13.08
CA GLN A 106 -2.44 2.12 12.24
C GLN A 106 -3.02 1.05 11.31
N LEU A 107 -2.16 0.24 10.68
CA LEU A 107 -2.59 -0.84 9.80
C LEU A 107 -3.44 -1.87 10.55
N TYR A 108 -2.99 -2.36 11.70
CA TYR A 108 -3.76 -3.30 12.51
C TYR A 108 -5.11 -2.74 12.94
N SER A 109 -5.18 -1.46 13.32
CA SER A 109 -6.44 -0.80 13.67
C SER A 109 -7.41 -0.76 12.48
N LEU A 110 -6.92 -0.44 11.28
CA LEU A 110 -7.74 -0.44 10.07
C LEU A 110 -8.21 -1.86 9.70
N MET A 111 -7.33 -2.84 9.77
CA MET A 111 -7.69 -4.25 9.53
C MET A 111 -8.75 -4.73 10.53
N GLY A 112 -8.58 -4.41 11.82
CA GLY A 112 -9.54 -4.75 12.86
C GLY A 112 -10.94 -4.18 12.59
N ARG A 113 -11.00 -2.94 12.11
CA ARG A 113 -12.26 -2.29 11.69
C ARG A 113 -12.92 -3.04 10.52
N VAL A 114 -12.14 -3.40 9.50
CA VAL A 114 -12.67 -4.13 8.33
C VAL A 114 -13.19 -5.49 8.72
N TYR A 115 -12.46 -6.26 9.53
CA TYR A 115 -12.92 -7.56 10.00
C TYR A 115 -14.21 -7.47 10.80
N SER A 116 -14.35 -6.44 11.64
CA SER A 116 -15.60 -6.18 12.35
C SER A 116 -16.76 -5.87 11.39
N LYS A 117 -16.51 -5.17 10.28
CA LYS A 117 -17.52 -4.92 9.24
C LYS A 117 -17.88 -6.17 8.44
N LEU A 118 -16.95 -7.10 8.28
CA LEU A 118 -17.16 -8.41 7.66
C LEU A 118 -17.84 -9.41 8.61
N GLY A 119 -18.05 -9.06 9.89
CA GLY A 119 -18.70 -9.91 10.90
C GLY A 119 -17.74 -10.82 11.68
N ASP A 120 -16.43 -10.76 11.37
CA ASP A 120 -15.41 -11.48 12.16
C ASP A 120 -14.94 -10.59 13.33
N TYR A 121 -15.79 -10.50 14.35
CA TYR A 121 -15.54 -9.69 15.53
C TYR A 121 -14.33 -10.16 16.34
N ASN A 122 -14.11 -11.48 16.42
CA ASN A 122 -12.96 -12.02 17.15
C ASN A 122 -11.63 -11.58 16.54
N LYS A 123 -11.53 -11.67 15.22
CA LYS A 123 -10.35 -11.16 14.48
C LYS A 123 -10.22 -9.65 14.59
N GLY A 124 -11.34 -8.94 14.53
CA GLY A 124 -11.39 -7.49 14.73
C GLY A 124 -10.82 -7.07 16.08
N ILE A 125 -11.24 -7.72 17.16
CA ILE A 125 -10.74 -7.45 18.54
C ILE A 125 -9.25 -7.78 18.63
N GLU A 126 -8.82 -8.96 18.19
CA GLU A 126 -7.39 -9.35 18.20
C GLU A 126 -6.49 -8.29 17.56
N LEU A 127 -6.88 -7.79 16.40
CA LEU A 127 -6.09 -6.79 15.67
C LEU A 127 -6.11 -5.41 16.35
N ASN A 128 -7.25 -4.99 16.90
CA ASN A 128 -7.35 -3.75 17.65
C ASN A 128 -6.52 -3.80 18.95
N ASP A 129 -6.47 -4.95 19.63
CA ASP A 129 -5.64 -5.14 20.80
C ASP A 129 -4.14 -5.04 20.45
N LYS A 130 -3.72 -5.63 19.33
CA LYS A 130 -2.35 -5.48 18.81
C LYS A 130 -2.02 -4.01 18.53
N ALA A 131 -2.91 -3.29 17.86
CA ALA A 131 -2.73 -1.87 17.59
C ALA A 131 -2.61 -1.05 18.88
N THR A 132 -3.51 -1.27 19.83
CA THR A 132 -3.52 -0.59 21.13
C THR A 132 -2.25 -0.85 21.94
N SER A 133 -1.77 -2.09 21.94
CA SER A 133 -0.53 -2.47 22.61
C SER A 133 0.67 -1.70 22.04
N ILE A 134 0.76 -1.59 20.71
CA ILE A 134 1.83 -0.86 20.04
C ILE A 134 1.72 0.64 20.34
N PHE A 135 0.54 1.24 20.24
CA PHE A 135 0.35 2.66 20.54
C PHE A 135 0.73 3.00 22.00
N LYS A 136 0.35 2.15 22.95
CA LYS A 136 0.75 2.32 24.36
C LYS A 136 2.27 2.26 24.54
N SER A 137 2.98 1.42 23.78
CA SER A 137 4.44 1.33 23.84
C SER A 137 5.15 2.54 23.26
N LEU A 138 4.46 3.37 22.48
CA LEU A 138 5.01 4.59 21.88
C LEU A 138 4.86 5.83 22.79
N GLY A 139 4.08 5.73 23.83
CA GLY A 139 3.81 6.81 24.79
C GLY A 139 2.60 7.63 24.41
#